data_70d66dfe9e465ae3ebb0af8218c0f281
#
_entry.id   70d66dfe9e465ae3ebb0af8218c0f281
#
_cell.length_a   1.000
_cell.length_b   1.000
_cell.length_c   1.000
_cell.angle_alpha   90.00
_cell.angle_beta   90.00
_cell.angle_gamma   90.00
#
_symmetry.space_group_name_H-M   'P 1'
#
loop_
_entity.id
_entity.type
_entity.pdbx_description
1 polymer ?
#
loop_
_entity_poly.entity_id
_entity_poly.type
_entity_poly.pdbx_seq_one_letter_code
_entity_poly.pdbx_strand_id
1 'polypeptide(L)'
;MEPIISFRDFTFQYRAQARPTLCNIDLDVYPGEKILIAGPSGSGKSTLASCINGLIPFSYPGESTGTLTVDGMEAKKESIFALSKSVGTVLQDPDGQFIGLTVAEDIAFALENDCVPQKEMRAAVDRAAKLVDVDHHLSFAPHELSGGQKQRVSLAGVMVDAVKILLFDEPLANLDPAAGKQTIELIDRIQKETDTTVLIIEHRLEDVLWRSVDRIVLMEEGRIAADLRPDELLCSPLLVEAGIREPLYLTALKYAGVTLTPEKKPAHPDTLTLTEADRAAVRAWYQAAPAQAPAPEQPALLEVKDLCFGYTKDRPTLKNVSFSIRKGEMVSIVGRNGAGKSTLSKLICGFESPDSGSISLDGRDITGDTIRQRAGRIGYVMQNPNQMISKTMIFDEVALGLAHSGLSDEEIRERVEDTLKICGLYPFRNWPVSALSFGQKKRVTIASVLALGPDVIILDEPTAGQDFRHYTEIMEFLRGLNQRGVTVLMITHDMHLMLEYTPRALVFSDGRLIADRSAAEVLCDPELIARAALKETSLFTLANDCGIAPPEAFVQRFIDFDREVREHGR
;
A
#
# COMPACT_ATOMS: atom_id res chain seq x y z
N MET A 1 33.31 14.79 6.76
CA MET A 1 32.32 14.60 7.85
C MET A 1 32.34 13.11 8.16
N GLU A 2 32.32 12.72 9.43
CA GLU A 2 32.24 11.29 9.77
C GLU A 2 30.82 10.79 9.55
N PRO A 3 30.64 9.57 9.02
CA PRO A 3 29.31 9.00 8.85
C PRO A 3 28.66 8.68 10.19
N ILE A 4 27.36 8.93 10.31
CA ILE A 4 26.57 8.57 11.51
C ILE A 4 26.17 7.09 11.47
N ILE A 5 26.02 6.50 10.28
CA ILE A 5 25.87 5.05 10.08
C ILE A 5 26.92 4.62 9.06
N SER A 6 27.67 3.56 9.36
CA SER A 6 28.65 3.02 8.44
C SER A 6 28.67 1.50 8.46
N PHE A 7 28.36 0.90 7.32
CA PHE A 7 28.55 -0.52 7.03
C PHE A 7 29.84 -0.71 6.25
N ARG A 8 30.64 -1.73 6.60
CA ARG A 8 31.87 -2.13 5.92
C ARG A 8 31.92 -3.63 5.74
N ASP A 9 31.86 -4.07 4.49
CA ASP A 9 31.83 -5.48 4.09
C ASP A 9 30.88 -6.32 4.96
N PHE A 10 29.71 -5.72 5.27
CA PHE A 10 28.78 -6.29 6.24
C PHE A 10 27.90 -7.34 5.59
N THR A 11 27.91 -8.53 6.17
CA THR A 11 27.08 -9.66 5.74
C THR A 11 26.32 -10.21 6.96
N PHE A 12 25.02 -10.54 6.75
CA PHE A 12 24.20 -11.11 7.80
C PHE A 12 23.36 -12.27 7.30
N GLN A 13 23.31 -13.35 8.10
CA GLN A 13 22.50 -14.54 7.84
C GLN A 13 21.67 -14.91 9.05
N TYR A 14 20.35 -15.03 8.92
CA TYR A 14 19.49 -15.57 9.96
C TYR A 14 19.79 -17.07 10.19
N ARG A 15 19.73 -17.54 11.45
CA ARG A 15 19.94 -18.97 11.77
C ARG A 15 19.00 -19.91 11.04
N ALA A 16 17.77 -19.46 10.73
CA ALA A 16 16.76 -20.26 10.06
C ALA A 16 16.93 -20.31 8.52
N GLN A 17 17.85 -19.54 7.96
CA GLN A 17 18.05 -19.43 6.51
C GLN A 17 19.34 -20.10 6.06
N ALA A 18 19.31 -20.69 4.87
CA ALA A 18 20.46 -21.36 4.27
C ALA A 18 21.43 -20.41 3.55
N ARG A 19 21.00 -19.15 3.31
CA ARG A 19 21.80 -18.14 2.60
C ARG A 19 21.76 -16.81 3.37
N PRO A 20 22.81 -16.00 3.25
CA PRO A 20 22.81 -14.64 3.80
C PRO A 20 21.65 -13.79 3.26
N THR A 21 21.07 -12.97 4.14
CA THR A 21 20.03 -12.01 3.77
C THR A 21 20.64 -10.67 3.38
N LEU A 22 21.76 -10.30 3.98
CA LEU A 22 22.59 -9.17 3.56
C LEU A 22 23.96 -9.69 3.15
N CYS A 23 24.50 -9.20 2.03
CA CYS A 23 25.73 -9.67 1.44
C CYS A 23 26.64 -8.50 1.08
N ASN A 24 27.80 -8.39 1.75
CA ASN A 24 28.83 -7.40 1.45
C ASN A 24 28.24 -5.97 1.30
N ILE A 25 27.54 -5.52 2.34
CA ILE A 25 26.99 -4.17 2.39
C ILE A 25 28.11 -3.18 2.74
N ASP A 26 28.31 -2.19 1.87
CA ASP A 26 29.11 -0.99 2.10
C ASP A 26 28.20 0.22 1.94
N LEU A 27 27.97 0.97 3.04
CA LEU A 27 27.05 2.12 3.05
C LEU A 27 27.50 3.12 4.11
N ASP A 28 27.64 4.38 3.70
CA ASP A 28 27.81 5.51 4.62
C ASP A 28 26.59 6.41 4.59
N VAL A 29 26.07 6.76 5.76
CA VAL A 29 25.02 7.77 5.94
C VAL A 29 25.59 8.89 6.79
N TYR A 30 25.40 10.12 6.35
CA TYR A 30 25.96 11.30 7.03
C TYR A 30 24.88 12.01 7.89
N PRO A 31 25.28 12.72 8.95
CA PRO A 31 24.35 13.48 9.76
C PRO A 31 23.49 14.44 8.95
N GLY A 32 22.18 14.47 9.24
CA GLY A 32 21.20 15.32 8.56
C GLY A 32 20.73 14.83 7.18
N GLU A 33 21.30 13.74 6.64
CA GLU A 33 20.81 13.17 5.36
C GLU A 33 19.41 12.57 5.50
N LYS A 34 18.64 12.70 4.44
CA LYS A 34 17.36 11.98 4.24
C LYS A 34 17.50 10.99 3.09
N ILE A 35 17.50 9.71 3.41
CA ILE A 35 17.75 8.62 2.47
C ILE A 35 16.50 7.76 2.30
N LEU A 36 16.17 7.44 1.04
CA LEU A 36 15.18 6.42 0.71
C LEU A 36 15.89 5.10 0.41
N ILE A 37 15.51 4.04 1.14
CA ILE A 37 15.94 2.68 0.88
C ILE A 37 14.83 1.99 0.10
N ALA A 38 15.05 1.75 -1.19
CA ALA A 38 14.10 1.12 -2.11
C ALA A 38 14.57 -0.28 -2.51
N GLY A 39 13.65 -1.12 -2.98
CA GLY A 39 13.97 -2.46 -3.46
C GLY A 39 12.75 -3.38 -3.41
N PRO A 40 12.74 -4.50 -4.13
CA PRO A 40 11.66 -5.48 -4.09
C PRO A 40 11.52 -6.13 -2.71
N SER A 41 10.39 -6.80 -2.47
CA SER A 41 10.18 -7.57 -1.25
C SER A 41 11.23 -8.68 -1.12
N GLY A 42 11.77 -8.86 0.10
CA GLY A 42 12.82 -9.82 0.34
C GLY A 42 14.22 -9.37 -0.07
N SER A 43 14.42 -8.14 -0.56
CA SER A 43 15.75 -7.62 -0.90
C SER A 43 16.64 -7.29 0.31
N GLY A 44 16.13 -7.42 1.54
CA GLY A 44 16.91 -7.22 2.77
C GLY A 44 16.71 -5.86 3.46
N LYS A 45 15.83 -4.97 2.99
CA LYS A 45 15.60 -3.61 3.54
C LYS A 45 15.29 -3.60 5.04
N SER A 46 14.26 -4.36 5.46
CA SER A 46 13.88 -4.43 6.88
C SER A 46 14.94 -5.14 7.73
N THR A 47 15.75 -6.03 7.13
CA THR A 47 16.91 -6.63 7.80
C THR A 47 18.01 -5.59 8.01
N LEU A 48 18.28 -4.74 7.02
CA LEU A 48 19.22 -3.62 7.14
C LEU A 48 18.78 -2.67 8.27
N ALA A 49 17.50 -2.30 8.30
CA ALA A 49 16.90 -1.51 9.37
C ALA A 49 17.07 -2.17 10.75
N SER A 50 16.81 -3.47 10.83
CA SER A 50 16.93 -4.23 12.08
C SER A 50 18.38 -4.33 12.59
N CYS A 51 19.36 -4.25 11.69
CA CYS A 51 20.76 -4.12 12.08
C CYS A 51 21.06 -2.73 12.67
N ILE A 52 20.52 -1.66 12.06
CA ILE A 52 20.77 -0.28 12.49
C ILE A 52 20.16 -0.01 13.87
N ASN A 53 18.93 -0.49 14.12
CA ASN A 53 18.23 -0.25 15.39
C ASN A 53 18.56 -1.28 16.49
N GLY A 54 19.44 -2.23 16.22
CA GLY A 54 19.90 -3.22 17.19
C GLY A 54 18.95 -4.39 17.43
N LEU A 55 17.83 -4.52 16.70
CA LEU A 55 17.01 -5.73 16.78
C LEU A 55 17.78 -6.97 16.30
N ILE A 56 18.75 -6.79 15.43
CA ILE A 56 19.76 -7.77 15.09
C ILE A 56 21.07 -7.37 15.77
N PRO A 57 21.70 -8.26 16.55
CA PRO A 57 21.38 -9.69 16.77
C PRO A 57 20.46 -9.97 17.96
N PHE A 58 19.97 -8.96 18.70
CA PHE A 58 19.34 -9.15 20.02
C PHE A 58 17.99 -9.90 19.95
N SER A 59 17.09 -9.50 19.06
CA SER A 59 15.77 -10.12 18.89
C SER A 59 15.78 -11.16 17.78
N TYR A 60 16.59 -10.95 16.75
CA TYR A 60 16.70 -11.84 15.59
C TYR A 60 18.09 -12.45 15.52
N PRO A 61 18.29 -13.68 16.06
CA PRO A 61 19.60 -14.31 16.11
C PRO A 61 20.10 -14.72 14.72
N GLY A 62 21.37 -14.46 14.46
CA GLY A 62 22.05 -14.78 13.21
C GLY A 62 23.55 -14.64 13.32
N GLU A 63 24.24 -14.85 12.20
CA GLU A 63 25.68 -14.67 12.07
C GLU A 63 25.98 -13.43 11.23
N SER A 64 26.86 -12.58 11.71
CA SER A 64 27.30 -11.39 10.99
C SER A 64 28.80 -11.34 10.84
N THR A 65 29.28 -10.91 9.67
CA THR A 65 30.68 -10.55 9.39
C THR A 65 30.76 -9.10 8.96
N GLY A 66 31.98 -8.55 8.91
CA GLY A 66 32.16 -7.11 8.66
C GLY A 66 31.83 -6.26 9.89
N THR A 67 31.67 -4.96 9.68
CA THR A 67 31.39 -4.00 10.78
C THR A 67 30.21 -3.11 10.46
N LEU A 68 29.43 -2.79 11.49
CA LEU A 68 28.40 -1.75 11.49
C LEU A 68 28.66 -0.82 12.66
N THR A 69 28.80 0.47 12.36
CA THR A 69 28.84 1.54 13.37
C THR A 69 27.61 2.43 13.22
N VAL A 70 27.02 2.79 14.37
CA VAL A 70 25.86 3.68 14.46
C VAL A 70 26.18 4.72 15.54
N ASP A 71 26.18 6.00 15.17
CA ASP A 71 26.54 7.13 16.04
C ASP A 71 27.89 6.90 16.76
N GLY A 72 28.88 6.37 16.04
CA GLY A 72 30.21 6.04 16.57
C GLY A 72 30.29 4.75 17.40
N MET A 73 29.19 4.08 17.64
CA MET A 73 29.09 2.82 18.39
C MET A 73 29.14 1.62 17.44
N GLU A 74 29.93 0.60 17.77
CA GLU A 74 29.90 -0.67 17.03
C GLU A 74 28.67 -1.49 17.43
N ALA A 75 27.65 -1.56 16.56
CA ALA A 75 26.32 -2.10 16.86
C ALA A 75 26.32 -3.52 17.46
N LYS A 76 27.28 -4.37 17.09
CA LYS A 76 27.42 -5.73 17.62
C LYS A 76 27.89 -5.78 19.08
N LYS A 77 28.57 -4.74 19.56
CA LYS A 77 29.16 -4.69 20.91
C LYS A 77 28.27 -3.95 21.91
N GLU A 78 27.38 -3.11 21.42
CA GLU A 78 26.52 -2.27 22.25
C GLU A 78 25.19 -2.94 22.57
N SER A 79 24.54 -2.53 23.66
CA SER A 79 23.19 -3.00 23.98
C SER A 79 22.13 -2.33 23.11
N ILE A 80 20.97 -2.97 22.95
CA ILE A 80 19.82 -2.37 22.29
C ILE A 80 19.40 -1.04 22.96
N PHE A 81 19.57 -0.92 24.29
CA PHE A 81 19.28 0.31 25.03
C PHE A 81 20.22 1.45 24.66
N ALA A 82 21.50 1.16 24.43
CA ALA A 82 22.47 2.18 24.00
C ALA A 82 22.12 2.68 22.59
N LEU A 83 21.80 1.77 21.67
CA LEU A 83 21.42 2.09 20.30
C LEU A 83 20.08 2.84 20.24
N SER A 84 19.09 2.49 21.08
CA SER A 84 17.78 3.16 21.09
C SER A 84 17.84 4.64 21.51
N LYS A 85 18.91 5.08 22.17
CA LYS A 85 19.13 6.51 22.48
C LYS A 85 19.55 7.31 21.24
N SER A 86 20.09 6.65 20.22
CA SER A 86 20.51 7.29 18.97
C SER A 86 19.55 7.03 17.81
N VAL A 87 18.88 5.85 17.82
CA VAL A 87 18.02 5.41 16.72
C VAL A 87 16.58 5.23 17.19
N GLY A 88 15.68 6.00 16.65
CA GLY A 88 14.26 5.84 16.82
C GLY A 88 13.63 5.17 15.61
N THR A 89 12.77 4.19 15.83
CA THR A 89 12.11 3.42 14.74
C THR A 89 10.60 3.56 14.80
N VAL A 90 10.00 3.97 13.69
CA VAL A 90 8.55 3.91 13.47
C VAL A 90 8.25 2.70 12.61
N LEU A 91 7.49 1.75 13.13
CA LEU A 91 7.18 0.47 12.48
C LEU A 91 6.04 0.62 11.48
N GLN A 92 5.95 -0.34 10.56
CA GLN A 92 4.89 -0.47 9.55
C GLN A 92 3.49 -0.55 10.19
N ASP A 93 3.34 -1.28 11.28
CA ASP A 93 2.10 -1.39 12.05
C ASP A 93 2.21 -0.62 13.37
N PRO A 94 1.69 0.60 13.46
CA PRO A 94 1.72 1.38 14.69
C PRO A 94 0.92 0.75 15.83
N ASP A 95 -0.10 -0.07 15.56
CA ASP A 95 -0.88 -0.74 16.61
C ASP A 95 -0.02 -1.69 17.44
N GLY A 96 1.02 -2.28 16.85
CA GLY A 96 1.98 -3.11 17.54
C GLY A 96 2.97 -2.34 18.43
N GLN A 97 3.02 -1.01 18.35
CA GLN A 97 3.92 -0.16 19.15
C GLN A 97 3.24 0.39 20.41
N PHE A 98 1.90 0.48 20.46
CA PHE A 98 1.20 1.09 21.60
C PHE A 98 1.25 0.23 22.86
N ILE A 99 1.64 0.86 23.96
CA ILE A 99 1.72 0.28 25.30
C ILE A 99 0.86 1.08 26.28
N GLY A 100 0.79 2.41 26.10
CA GLY A 100 0.03 3.33 26.93
C GLY A 100 -1.49 3.14 26.79
N LEU A 101 -2.24 3.39 27.86
CA LEU A 101 -3.71 3.44 27.84
C LEU A 101 -4.22 4.73 27.21
N THR A 102 -3.44 5.79 27.28
CA THR A 102 -3.67 7.08 26.64
C THR A 102 -2.51 7.46 25.75
N VAL A 103 -2.74 8.38 24.81
CA VAL A 103 -1.70 8.96 23.95
C VAL A 103 -0.58 9.59 24.78
N ALA A 104 -0.92 10.31 25.87
CA ALA A 104 0.08 10.92 26.73
C ALA A 104 0.97 9.89 27.41
N GLU A 105 0.42 8.78 27.90
CA GLU A 105 1.15 7.67 28.53
C GLU A 105 2.04 6.96 27.50
N ASP A 106 1.56 6.77 26.30
CA ASP A 106 2.33 6.12 25.24
C ASP A 106 3.56 6.94 24.84
N ILE A 107 3.39 8.26 24.63
CA ILE A 107 4.51 9.17 24.37
C ILE A 107 5.48 9.23 25.55
N ALA A 108 4.98 9.18 26.79
CA ALA A 108 5.81 9.24 28.00
C ALA A 108 6.62 7.97 28.26
N PHE A 109 6.26 6.85 27.65
CA PHE A 109 6.76 5.51 28.01
C PHE A 109 8.30 5.40 28.02
N ALA A 110 8.99 5.98 27.03
CA ALA A 110 10.45 5.98 26.98
C ALA A 110 11.06 6.75 28.17
N LEU A 111 10.48 7.91 28.49
CA LEU A 111 10.95 8.75 29.61
C LEU A 111 10.66 8.13 30.98
N GLU A 112 9.57 7.34 31.10
CA GLU A 112 9.29 6.57 32.32
C GLU A 112 10.35 5.50 32.55
N ASN A 113 10.75 4.80 31.51
CA ASN A 113 11.83 3.81 31.57
C ASN A 113 13.18 4.44 31.99
N ASP A 114 13.40 5.70 31.62
CA ASP A 114 14.57 6.48 31.99
C ASP A 114 14.44 7.14 33.38
N CYS A 115 13.33 6.93 34.08
CA CYS A 115 13.06 7.54 35.39
C CYS A 115 13.12 9.07 35.39
N VAL A 116 12.71 9.72 34.30
CA VAL A 116 12.66 11.18 34.16
C VAL A 116 11.63 11.76 35.13
N PRO A 117 11.96 12.87 35.83
CA PRO A 117 11.03 13.52 36.77
C PRO A 117 9.71 13.92 36.07
N GLN A 118 8.58 13.68 36.72
CA GLN A 118 7.23 13.87 36.13
C GLN A 118 7.01 15.25 35.49
N LYS A 119 7.57 16.31 36.10
CA LYS A 119 7.43 17.68 35.56
C LYS A 119 8.14 17.83 34.20
N GLU A 120 9.34 17.26 34.11
CA GLU A 120 10.14 17.29 32.87
C GLU A 120 9.53 16.40 31.80
N MET A 121 9.05 15.21 32.21
CA MET A 121 8.35 14.26 31.34
C MET A 121 7.12 14.91 30.70
N ARG A 122 6.23 15.54 31.49
CA ARG A 122 5.06 16.24 30.95
C ARG A 122 5.44 17.32 29.93
N ALA A 123 6.46 18.11 30.22
CA ALA A 123 6.93 19.15 29.31
C ALA A 123 7.52 18.57 28.01
N ALA A 124 8.18 17.40 28.07
CA ALA A 124 8.69 16.71 26.90
C ALA A 124 7.56 16.10 26.05
N VAL A 125 6.57 15.45 26.68
CA VAL A 125 5.37 14.93 26.03
C VAL A 125 4.61 16.04 25.30
N ASP A 126 4.38 17.18 25.94
CA ASP A 126 3.71 18.33 25.31
C ASP A 126 4.47 18.86 24.09
N ARG A 127 5.81 18.91 24.15
CA ARG A 127 6.65 19.33 23.01
C ARG A 127 6.57 18.31 21.86
N ALA A 128 6.74 17.03 22.16
CA ALA A 128 6.71 15.98 21.16
C ALA A 128 5.33 15.90 20.49
N ALA A 129 4.24 15.99 21.27
CA ALA A 129 2.88 15.98 20.74
C ALA A 129 2.59 17.16 19.82
N LYS A 130 3.06 18.37 20.15
CA LYS A 130 2.95 19.55 19.29
C LYS A 130 3.75 19.43 17.99
N LEU A 131 4.94 18.85 18.06
CA LEU A 131 5.80 18.65 16.87
C LEU A 131 5.11 17.82 15.79
N VAL A 132 4.27 16.86 16.19
CA VAL A 132 3.57 15.96 15.28
C VAL A 132 2.05 16.25 15.17
N ASP A 133 1.58 17.36 15.71
CA ASP A 133 0.17 17.81 15.67
C ASP A 133 -0.82 16.81 16.31
N VAL A 134 -0.51 16.26 17.51
CA VAL A 134 -1.39 15.37 18.29
C VAL A 134 -1.67 15.87 19.71
N ASP A 135 -1.30 17.10 20.04
CA ASP A 135 -1.47 17.69 21.37
C ASP A 135 -2.94 17.75 21.84
N HIS A 136 -3.89 17.80 20.91
CA HIS A 136 -5.33 17.76 21.20
C HIS A 136 -5.86 16.36 21.51
N HIS A 137 -5.05 15.31 21.33
CA HIS A 137 -5.45 13.91 21.50
C HIS A 137 -4.80 13.23 22.71
N LEU A 138 -4.06 13.96 23.55
CA LEU A 138 -3.28 13.40 24.65
C LEU A 138 -4.08 12.53 25.64
N SER A 139 -5.36 12.84 25.85
CA SER A 139 -6.26 12.09 26.72
C SER A 139 -7.01 10.94 26.03
N PHE A 140 -6.88 10.78 24.73
CA PHE A 140 -7.57 9.75 23.96
C PHE A 140 -6.86 8.40 24.15
N ALA A 141 -7.64 7.32 24.05
CA ALA A 141 -7.06 5.99 23.96
C ALA A 141 -6.56 5.73 22.52
N PRO A 142 -5.46 4.99 22.32
CA PRO A 142 -4.90 4.73 20.99
C PRO A 142 -5.91 4.13 19.98
N HIS A 143 -6.85 3.31 20.44
CA HIS A 143 -7.86 2.70 19.57
C HIS A 143 -8.94 3.69 19.06
N GLU A 144 -9.04 4.88 19.64
CA GLU A 144 -9.94 5.95 19.19
C GLU A 144 -9.37 6.76 18.03
N LEU A 145 -8.07 6.59 17.74
CA LEU A 145 -7.34 7.35 16.73
C LEU A 145 -7.48 6.75 15.33
N SER A 146 -7.45 7.61 14.31
CA SER A 146 -7.27 7.18 12.93
C SER A 146 -5.85 6.65 12.67
N GLY A 147 -5.64 5.87 11.60
CA GLY A 147 -4.32 5.33 11.25
C GLY A 147 -3.22 6.40 11.15
N GLY A 148 -3.50 7.54 10.50
CA GLY A 148 -2.55 8.65 10.44
C GLY A 148 -2.27 9.31 11.79
N GLN A 149 -3.26 9.41 12.68
CA GLN A 149 -3.05 9.90 14.04
C GLN A 149 -2.22 8.91 14.87
N LYS A 150 -2.49 7.62 14.76
CA LYS A 150 -1.69 6.56 15.40
C LYS A 150 -0.23 6.66 15.01
N GLN A 151 0.07 6.82 13.73
CA GLN A 151 1.44 6.96 13.24
C GLN A 151 2.12 8.22 13.79
N ARG A 152 1.40 9.34 13.89
CA ARG A 152 1.91 10.56 14.51
C ARG A 152 2.22 10.36 15.99
N VAL A 153 1.37 9.62 16.73
CA VAL A 153 1.62 9.29 18.14
C VAL A 153 2.86 8.40 18.28
N SER A 154 3.00 7.35 17.46
CA SER A 154 4.22 6.53 17.45
C SER A 154 5.47 7.36 17.18
N LEU A 155 5.38 8.30 16.23
CA LEU A 155 6.48 9.22 15.93
C LEU A 155 6.79 10.16 17.12
N ALA A 156 5.77 10.67 17.83
CA ALA A 156 5.98 11.48 19.04
C ALA A 156 6.69 10.68 20.15
N GLY A 157 6.28 9.41 20.35
CA GLY A 157 6.92 8.50 21.32
C GLY A 157 8.38 8.21 21.00
N VAL A 158 8.75 8.20 19.72
CA VAL A 158 10.14 8.06 19.27
C VAL A 158 10.92 9.38 19.44
N MET A 159 10.30 10.51 19.11
CA MET A 159 10.95 11.84 19.14
C MET A 159 11.15 12.41 20.54
N VAL A 160 10.44 11.89 21.54
CA VAL A 160 10.51 12.40 22.92
C VAL A 160 11.91 12.30 23.53
N ASP A 161 12.72 11.32 23.06
CA ASP A 161 14.11 11.09 23.48
C ASP A 161 15.17 11.90 22.68
N ALA A 162 14.74 12.77 21.76
CA ALA A 162 15.62 13.55 20.89
C ALA A 162 16.67 12.70 20.15
N VAL A 163 16.24 11.62 19.54
CA VAL A 163 17.10 10.70 18.78
C VAL A 163 17.78 11.40 17.58
N LYS A 164 18.96 10.92 17.19
CA LYS A 164 19.74 11.49 16.08
C LYS A 164 19.36 10.89 14.72
N ILE A 165 18.83 9.68 14.74
CA ILE A 165 18.48 8.90 13.55
C ILE A 165 17.01 8.47 13.67
N LEU A 166 16.21 8.79 12.67
CA LEU A 166 14.83 8.32 12.52
C LEU A 166 14.77 7.29 11.40
N LEU A 167 14.28 6.12 11.73
CA LEU A 167 14.09 5.03 10.81
C LEU A 167 12.60 4.76 10.65
N PHE A 168 12.11 4.84 9.40
CA PHE A 168 10.73 4.55 9.04
C PHE A 168 10.68 3.28 8.20
N ASP A 169 9.99 2.25 8.68
CA ASP A 169 9.78 1.00 7.94
C ASP A 169 8.36 1.00 7.37
N GLU A 170 8.24 1.23 6.06
CA GLU A 170 7.01 1.35 5.29
C GLU A 170 5.96 2.32 5.91
N PRO A 171 6.32 3.59 6.14
CA PRO A 171 5.45 4.54 6.86
C PRO A 171 4.15 4.87 6.13
N LEU A 172 4.00 4.50 4.86
CA LEU A 172 2.82 4.78 4.07
C LEU A 172 1.84 3.60 4.03
N ALA A 173 2.19 2.45 4.63
CA ALA A 173 1.32 1.29 4.70
C ALA A 173 0.00 1.62 5.43
N ASN A 174 -1.11 1.10 4.91
CA ASN A 174 -2.45 1.25 5.51
C ASN A 174 -2.99 2.70 5.62
N LEU A 175 -2.29 3.70 5.08
CA LEU A 175 -2.77 5.08 5.04
C LEU A 175 -3.55 5.35 3.75
N ASP A 176 -4.60 6.18 3.87
CA ASP A 176 -5.20 6.76 2.67
C ASP A 176 -4.21 7.73 1.99
N PRO A 177 -4.38 8.02 0.69
CA PRO A 177 -3.39 8.80 -0.07
C PRO A 177 -3.11 10.20 0.51
N ALA A 178 -4.14 10.87 1.05
CA ALA A 178 -3.98 12.19 1.65
C ALA A 178 -3.19 12.11 2.97
N ALA A 179 -3.46 11.11 3.81
CA ALA A 179 -2.72 10.87 5.04
C ALA A 179 -1.26 10.49 4.73
N GLY A 180 -1.02 9.67 3.70
CA GLY A 180 0.33 9.35 3.24
C GLY A 180 1.14 10.59 2.84
N LYS A 181 0.54 11.49 2.04
CA LYS A 181 1.14 12.78 1.67
C LYS A 181 1.50 13.61 2.90
N GLN A 182 0.55 13.75 3.84
CA GLN A 182 0.77 14.49 5.09
C GLN A 182 1.89 13.87 5.94
N THR A 183 2.03 12.56 5.94
CA THR A 183 3.10 11.86 6.65
C THR A 183 4.47 12.21 6.08
N ILE A 184 4.64 12.18 4.76
CA ILE A 184 5.90 12.58 4.12
C ILE A 184 6.21 14.06 4.36
N GLU A 185 5.20 14.94 4.35
CA GLU A 185 5.36 16.36 4.70
C GLU A 185 5.79 16.56 6.16
N LEU A 186 5.23 15.77 7.08
CA LEU A 186 5.62 15.79 8.49
C LEU A 186 7.06 15.33 8.68
N ILE A 187 7.45 14.22 8.05
CA ILE A 187 8.84 13.71 8.09
C ILE A 187 9.83 14.75 7.58
N ASP A 188 9.50 15.41 6.46
CA ASP A 188 10.33 16.47 5.88
C ASP A 188 10.46 17.70 6.80
N ARG A 189 9.36 18.11 7.44
CA ARG A 189 9.35 19.19 8.43
C ARG A 189 10.22 18.86 9.63
N ILE A 190 10.06 17.69 10.23
CA ILE A 190 10.82 17.24 11.38
C ILE A 190 12.31 17.21 11.05
N GLN A 191 12.70 16.60 9.93
CA GLN A 191 14.10 16.52 9.51
C GLN A 191 14.74 17.92 9.42
N LYS A 192 14.03 18.90 8.85
CA LYS A 192 14.51 20.28 8.72
C LYS A 192 14.55 21.06 10.03
N GLU A 193 13.62 20.80 10.94
CA GLU A 193 13.53 21.52 12.23
C GLU A 193 14.52 20.96 13.28
N THR A 194 14.85 19.67 13.20
CA THR A 194 15.67 18.98 14.20
C THR A 194 17.05 18.55 13.72
N ASP A 195 17.35 18.73 12.42
CA ASP A 195 18.58 18.27 11.77
C ASP A 195 18.84 16.75 11.97
N THR A 196 17.77 15.99 12.14
CA THR A 196 17.82 14.55 12.38
C THR A 196 18.06 13.81 11.07
N THR A 197 18.91 12.77 11.10
CA THR A 197 19.13 11.88 9.96
C THR A 197 17.92 10.99 9.77
N VAL A 198 17.41 10.88 8.55
CA VAL A 198 16.17 10.14 8.24
C VAL A 198 16.43 9.04 7.23
N LEU A 199 16.06 7.81 7.57
CA LEU A 199 16.02 6.67 6.66
C LEU A 199 14.57 6.23 6.48
N ILE A 200 14.10 6.21 5.23
CA ILE A 200 12.76 5.76 4.86
C ILE A 200 12.90 4.49 4.04
N ILE A 201 12.34 3.38 4.54
CA ILE A 201 12.19 2.16 3.74
C ILE A 201 10.81 2.21 3.12
N GLU A 202 10.74 2.25 1.80
CA GLU A 202 9.45 2.31 1.10
C GLU A 202 9.60 1.78 -0.34
N HIS A 203 8.54 1.19 -0.86
CA HIS A 203 8.48 0.73 -2.24
C HIS A 203 7.62 1.65 -3.13
N ARG A 204 6.81 2.54 -2.53
CA ARG A 204 6.03 3.56 -3.23
C ARG A 204 6.86 4.82 -3.49
N LEU A 205 7.78 4.71 -4.45
CA LEU A 205 8.79 5.73 -4.75
C LEU A 205 8.17 7.11 -5.03
N GLU A 206 7.12 7.17 -5.86
CA GLU A 206 6.45 8.41 -6.25
C GLU A 206 5.78 9.12 -5.05
N ASP A 207 5.36 8.38 -4.04
CA ASP A 207 4.77 8.97 -2.83
C ASP A 207 5.84 9.59 -1.93
N VAL A 208 6.99 8.94 -1.77
CA VAL A 208 8.11 9.47 -0.97
C VAL A 208 8.73 10.68 -1.64
N LEU A 209 8.90 10.65 -2.97
CA LEU A 209 9.47 11.75 -3.76
C LEU A 209 8.56 12.98 -3.82
N TRP A 210 7.38 12.96 -3.19
CA TRP A 210 6.60 14.16 -2.91
C TRP A 210 7.39 15.23 -2.11
N ARG A 211 8.40 14.80 -1.37
CA ARG A 211 9.42 15.67 -0.77
C ARG A 211 10.82 15.19 -1.17
N SER A 212 11.76 16.13 -1.27
CA SER A 212 13.12 15.79 -1.68
C SER A 212 13.75 14.79 -0.71
N VAL A 213 14.49 13.83 -1.25
CA VAL A 213 15.45 13.00 -0.54
C VAL A 213 16.84 13.25 -1.12
N ASP A 214 17.89 13.06 -0.33
CA ASP A 214 19.26 13.33 -0.77
C ASP A 214 19.77 12.23 -1.69
N ARG A 215 19.46 10.97 -1.34
CA ARG A 215 19.88 9.79 -2.08
C ARG A 215 18.82 8.69 -2.02
N ILE A 216 18.87 7.80 -3.02
CA ILE A 216 18.10 6.55 -3.04
C ILE A 216 19.09 5.40 -3.06
N VAL A 217 19.01 4.55 -2.03
CA VAL A 217 19.75 3.29 -1.95
C VAL A 217 18.85 2.18 -2.46
N LEU A 218 19.20 1.62 -3.63
CA LEU A 218 18.48 0.53 -4.25
C LEU A 218 19.06 -0.80 -3.79
N MET A 219 18.25 -1.62 -3.13
CA MET A 219 18.65 -2.95 -2.67
C MET A 219 18.05 -4.06 -3.55
N GLU A 220 18.87 -5.01 -3.92
CA GLU A 220 18.49 -6.20 -4.67
C GLU A 220 19.25 -7.43 -4.15
N GLU A 221 18.55 -8.53 -3.89
CA GLU A 221 19.13 -9.81 -3.44
C GLU A 221 20.13 -9.69 -2.27
N GLY A 222 19.82 -8.83 -1.31
CA GLY A 222 20.67 -8.59 -0.14
C GLY A 222 21.90 -7.72 -0.38
N ARG A 223 22.00 -7.04 -1.51
CA ARG A 223 23.11 -6.16 -1.90
C ARG A 223 22.61 -4.76 -2.19
N ILE A 224 23.51 -3.79 -2.17
CA ILE A 224 23.26 -2.46 -2.71
C ILE A 224 23.54 -2.52 -4.21
N ALA A 225 22.47 -2.41 -5.02
CA ALA A 225 22.56 -2.37 -6.48
C ALA A 225 22.93 -0.96 -6.98
N ALA A 226 22.45 0.08 -6.27
CA ALA A 226 22.80 1.47 -6.57
C ALA A 226 22.66 2.35 -5.32
N ASP A 227 23.46 3.41 -5.25
CA ASP A 227 23.36 4.51 -4.27
C ASP A 227 23.55 5.81 -5.06
N LEU A 228 22.43 6.42 -5.44
CA LEU A 228 22.41 7.52 -6.41
C LEU A 228 21.49 8.66 -5.95
N ARG A 229 21.69 9.84 -6.50
CA ARG A 229 20.73 10.94 -6.37
C ARG A 229 19.43 10.58 -7.09
N PRO A 230 18.27 11.09 -6.62
CA PRO A 230 16.98 10.76 -7.24
C PRO A 230 16.95 11.01 -8.74
N ASP A 231 17.44 12.18 -9.19
CA ASP A 231 17.46 12.53 -10.63
C ASP A 231 18.31 11.57 -11.48
N GLU A 232 19.41 11.06 -10.93
CA GLU A 232 20.29 10.11 -11.62
C GLU A 232 19.63 8.72 -11.71
N LEU A 233 19.06 8.24 -10.61
CA LEU A 233 18.39 6.93 -10.56
C LEU A 233 17.17 6.88 -11.50
N LEU A 234 16.35 7.93 -11.51
CA LEU A 234 15.14 8.01 -12.33
C LEU A 234 15.43 8.13 -13.83
N CYS A 235 16.65 8.54 -14.21
CA CYS A 235 17.11 8.52 -15.61
C CYS A 235 17.71 7.17 -16.03
N SER A 236 17.94 6.25 -15.09
CA SER A 236 18.55 4.93 -15.33
C SER A 236 17.47 3.86 -15.58
N PRO A 237 17.82 2.68 -16.12
CA PRO A 237 16.91 1.54 -16.22
C PRO A 237 16.77 0.74 -14.92
N LEU A 238 17.58 1.05 -13.89
CA LEU A 238 17.76 0.23 -12.69
C LEU A 238 16.45 -0.05 -11.92
N LEU A 239 15.53 0.92 -11.88
CA LEU A 239 14.23 0.71 -11.19
C LEU A 239 13.40 -0.37 -11.88
N VAL A 240 13.32 -0.31 -13.21
CA VAL A 240 12.56 -1.29 -14.01
C VAL A 240 13.21 -2.67 -13.92
N GLU A 241 14.53 -2.73 -14.00
CA GLU A 241 15.33 -3.97 -13.88
C GLU A 241 15.14 -4.62 -12.50
N ALA A 242 15.11 -3.80 -11.44
CA ALA A 242 14.82 -4.25 -10.08
C ALA A 242 13.33 -4.56 -9.81
N GLY A 243 12.45 -4.39 -10.80
CA GLY A 243 11.00 -4.61 -10.64
C GLY A 243 10.32 -3.60 -9.74
N ILE A 244 10.81 -2.35 -9.70
CA ILE A 244 10.21 -1.23 -8.99
C ILE A 244 9.48 -0.34 -9.98
N ARG A 245 8.28 0.10 -9.58
CA ARG A 245 7.50 1.02 -10.40
C ARG A 245 8.17 2.39 -10.49
N GLU A 246 8.32 2.87 -11.71
CA GLU A 246 8.67 4.26 -11.95
C GLU A 246 7.48 5.20 -11.72
N PRO A 247 7.69 6.47 -11.37
CA PRO A 247 6.64 7.47 -11.37
C PRO A 247 5.90 7.55 -12.72
N LEU A 248 4.57 7.64 -12.67
CA LEU A 248 3.74 7.55 -13.88
C LEU A 248 4.05 8.63 -14.91
N TYR A 249 4.34 9.87 -14.47
CA TYR A 249 4.71 10.95 -15.40
C TYR A 249 6.00 10.67 -16.17
N LEU A 250 6.98 9.97 -15.58
CA LEU A 250 8.22 9.57 -16.25
C LEU A 250 7.96 8.49 -17.29
N THR A 251 7.13 7.51 -16.95
CA THR A 251 6.69 6.46 -17.89
C THR A 251 5.96 7.09 -19.07
N ALA A 252 5.07 8.08 -18.85
CA ALA A 252 4.38 8.80 -19.91
C ALA A 252 5.36 9.58 -20.82
N LEU A 253 6.38 10.24 -20.26
CA LEU A 253 7.42 10.91 -21.02
C LEU A 253 8.23 9.94 -21.88
N LYS A 254 8.59 8.78 -21.34
CA LYS A 254 9.28 7.71 -22.10
C LYS A 254 8.42 7.19 -23.25
N TYR A 255 7.12 7.00 -23.04
CA TYR A 255 6.17 6.62 -24.10
C TYR A 255 6.07 7.67 -25.20
N ALA A 256 6.17 8.94 -24.84
CA ALA A 256 6.21 10.04 -25.81
C ALA A 256 7.59 10.21 -26.51
N GLY A 257 8.56 9.35 -26.21
CA GLY A 257 9.91 9.41 -26.80
C GLY A 257 10.81 10.50 -26.21
N VAL A 258 10.46 11.06 -25.04
CA VAL A 258 11.28 12.07 -24.37
C VAL A 258 12.46 11.42 -23.68
N THR A 259 13.68 11.87 -23.99
CA THR A 259 14.87 11.44 -23.27
C THR A 259 14.99 12.18 -21.94
N LEU A 260 15.04 11.43 -20.84
CA LEU A 260 15.23 11.95 -19.49
C LEU A 260 16.73 12.10 -19.21
N THR A 261 17.10 13.25 -18.63
CA THR A 261 18.47 13.52 -18.15
C THR A 261 18.39 14.17 -16.77
N PRO A 262 19.43 14.04 -15.91
CA PRO A 262 19.43 14.64 -14.58
C PRO A 262 19.24 16.15 -14.57
N GLU A 263 19.67 16.86 -15.64
CA GLU A 263 19.51 18.30 -15.78
C GLU A 263 18.04 18.72 -15.89
N LYS A 264 17.15 17.81 -16.34
CA LYS A 264 15.71 18.02 -16.39
C LYS A 264 15.04 17.89 -15.01
N LYS A 265 15.78 17.48 -13.97
CA LYS A 265 15.32 17.32 -12.59
C LYS A 265 14.05 16.46 -12.47
N PRO A 266 14.10 15.19 -12.91
CA PRO A 266 12.94 14.32 -12.96
C PRO A 266 12.46 13.80 -11.60
N ALA A 267 13.07 14.18 -10.48
CA ALA A 267 12.73 13.66 -9.16
C ALA A 267 11.30 14.04 -8.70
N HIS A 268 10.77 15.17 -9.17
CA HIS A 268 9.41 15.61 -8.82
C HIS A 268 8.75 16.34 -10.01
N PRO A 269 7.43 16.16 -10.23
CA PRO A 269 6.72 16.83 -11.33
C PRO A 269 6.89 18.36 -11.34
N ASP A 270 6.88 19.00 -10.17
CA ASP A 270 6.99 20.47 -10.06
C ASP A 270 8.43 20.98 -10.35
N THR A 271 9.45 20.14 -10.22
CA THR A 271 10.84 20.49 -10.53
C THR A 271 11.27 20.10 -11.94
N LEU A 272 10.46 19.25 -12.58
CA LEU A 272 10.73 18.73 -13.91
C LEU A 272 10.77 19.89 -14.94
N THR A 273 11.87 19.98 -15.65
CA THR A 273 12.08 21.00 -16.66
C THR A 273 11.96 20.39 -18.06
N LEU A 274 10.82 20.63 -18.71
CA LEU A 274 10.58 20.20 -20.09
C LEU A 274 10.88 21.33 -21.07
N THR A 275 11.55 20.99 -22.16
CA THR A 275 11.71 21.89 -23.31
C THR A 275 10.40 21.95 -24.11
N GLU A 276 10.25 22.95 -25.00
CA GLU A 276 9.08 22.98 -25.89
C GLU A 276 9.05 21.80 -26.86
N ALA A 277 10.20 21.26 -27.22
CA ALA A 277 10.28 20.03 -28.01
C ALA A 277 9.75 18.80 -27.25
N ASP A 278 10.06 18.70 -25.95
CA ASP A 278 9.53 17.62 -25.09
C ASP A 278 8.00 17.73 -24.97
N ARG A 279 7.48 18.96 -24.70
CA ARG A 279 6.03 19.20 -24.63
C ARG A 279 5.33 18.89 -25.95
N ALA A 280 5.95 19.26 -27.06
CA ALA A 280 5.41 18.94 -28.40
C ALA A 280 5.39 17.42 -28.66
N ALA A 281 6.41 16.67 -28.21
CA ALA A 281 6.44 15.23 -28.32
C ALA A 281 5.30 14.57 -27.50
N VAL A 282 5.06 15.03 -26.26
CA VAL A 282 3.96 14.56 -25.42
C VAL A 282 2.61 14.85 -26.07
N ARG A 283 2.40 16.07 -26.60
CA ARG A 283 1.17 16.42 -27.32
C ARG A 283 0.96 15.55 -28.57
N ALA A 284 2.02 15.31 -29.34
CA ALA A 284 1.95 14.46 -30.54
C ALA A 284 1.60 13.02 -30.20
N TRP A 285 2.22 12.46 -29.15
CA TRP A 285 1.90 11.13 -28.65
C TRP A 285 0.43 11.01 -28.19
N TYR A 286 -0.07 12.01 -27.47
CA TYR A 286 -1.46 12.08 -27.06
C TYR A 286 -2.41 12.10 -28.26
N GLN A 287 -2.12 12.95 -29.27
CA GLN A 287 -2.96 13.10 -30.47
C GLN A 287 -2.95 11.87 -31.39
N ALA A 288 -1.92 11.02 -31.31
CA ALA A 288 -1.84 9.78 -32.06
C ALA A 288 -2.75 8.66 -31.50
N ALA A 289 -3.55 8.94 -30.46
CA ALA A 289 -4.47 7.96 -29.85
C ALA A 289 -5.54 7.51 -30.86
N PRO A 290 -5.81 6.18 -30.97
CA PRO A 290 -6.98 5.70 -31.69
C PRO A 290 -8.28 6.13 -30.99
N ALA A 291 -9.34 6.40 -31.75
CA ALA A 291 -10.65 6.66 -31.16
C ALA A 291 -11.17 5.42 -30.43
N GLN A 292 -11.49 5.56 -29.16
CA GLN A 292 -12.08 4.45 -28.41
C GLN A 292 -13.53 4.20 -28.82
N ALA A 293 -13.86 2.95 -29.08
CA ALA A 293 -15.25 2.54 -29.21
C ALA A 293 -15.90 2.45 -27.81
N PRO A 294 -17.15 2.93 -27.65
CA PRO A 294 -17.85 2.76 -26.38
C PRO A 294 -18.02 1.27 -26.06
N ALA A 295 -17.75 0.91 -24.80
CA ALA A 295 -17.96 -0.47 -24.34
C ALA A 295 -19.47 -0.84 -24.46
N PRO A 296 -19.79 -2.07 -24.85
CA PRO A 296 -21.18 -2.53 -24.93
C PRO A 296 -21.86 -2.45 -23.57
N GLU A 297 -23.10 -1.97 -23.54
CA GLU A 297 -23.88 -1.93 -22.30
C GLU A 297 -24.19 -3.36 -21.83
N GLN A 298 -23.74 -3.71 -20.64
CA GLN A 298 -24.06 -4.99 -19.99
C GLN A 298 -25.19 -4.77 -18.97
N PRO A 299 -26.04 -5.80 -18.72
CA PRO A 299 -27.10 -5.70 -17.73
C PRO A 299 -26.52 -5.52 -16.29
N ALA A 300 -27.28 -4.85 -15.44
CA ALA A 300 -26.95 -4.72 -14.03
C ALA A 300 -26.99 -6.10 -13.37
N LEU A 301 -25.92 -6.46 -12.66
CA LEU A 301 -25.81 -7.69 -11.88
C LEU A 301 -26.09 -7.43 -10.40
N LEU A 302 -25.42 -6.44 -9.80
CA LEU A 302 -25.60 -6.04 -8.40
C LEU A 302 -26.21 -4.63 -8.37
N GLU A 303 -27.31 -4.47 -7.67
CA GLU A 303 -27.93 -3.16 -7.44
C GLU A 303 -28.07 -2.90 -5.94
N VAL A 304 -27.68 -1.72 -5.52
CA VAL A 304 -27.85 -1.20 -4.16
C VAL A 304 -28.74 0.05 -4.26
N LYS A 305 -29.84 0.09 -3.50
CA LYS A 305 -30.82 1.19 -3.54
C LYS A 305 -31.08 1.74 -2.15
N ASP A 306 -30.86 3.03 -1.98
CA ASP A 306 -31.18 3.83 -0.77
C ASP A 306 -30.68 3.20 0.54
N LEU A 307 -29.52 2.53 0.48
CA LEU A 307 -28.94 1.76 1.57
C LEU A 307 -28.50 2.66 2.71
N CYS A 308 -29.04 2.44 3.91
CA CYS A 308 -28.64 3.09 5.15
C CYS A 308 -28.25 2.05 6.19
N PHE A 309 -27.22 2.36 6.99
CA PHE A 309 -26.76 1.49 8.08
C PHE A 309 -25.94 2.26 9.10
N GLY A 310 -26.11 1.90 10.39
CA GLY A 310 -25.28 2.37 11.49
C GLY A 310 -25.06 1.30 12.54
N TYR A 311 -23.82 1.14 13.02
CA TYR A 311 -23.52 0.25 14.16
C TYR A 311 -24.17 0.73 15.45
N THR A 312 -24.47 2.04 15.55
CA THR A 312 -25.22 2.66 16.63
C THR A 312 -26.29 3.57 16.04
N LYS A 313 -27.44 3.71 16.72
CA LYS A 313 -28.57 4.52 16.24
C LYS A 313 -28.21 5.99 16.01
N ASP A 314 -27.24 6.51 16.77
CA ASP A 314 -26.88 7.94 16.74
C ASP A 314 -25.76 8.28 15.72
N ARG A 315 -25.12 7.25 15.12
CA ARG A 315 -24.01 7.45 14.17
C ARG A 315 -24.18 6.59 12.92
N PRO A 316 -24.93 7.08 11.92
CA PRO A 316 -25.08 6.36 10.66
C PRO A 316 -23.73 6.27 9.92
N THR A 317 -23.33 5.04 9.58
CA THR A 317 -22.10 4.73 8.85
C THR A 317 -22.30 4.84 7.34
N LEU A 318 -23.46 4.41 6.83
CA LEU A 318 -23.87 4.59 5.43
C LEU A 318 -25.17 5.36 5.36
N LYS A 319 -25.28 6.28 4.39
CA LYS A 319 -26.36 7.27 4.30
C LYS A 319 -26.88 7.35 2.86
N ASN A 320 -27.97 6.66 2.60
CA ASN A 320 -28.67 6.68 1.31
C ASN A 320 -27.74 6.38 0.12
N VAL A 321 -27.11 5.21 0.14
CA VAL A 321 -26.16 4.78 -0.89
C VAL A 321 -26.92 4.04 -1.99
N SER A 322 -26.75 4.49 -3.25
CA SER A 322 -27.37 3.85 -4.42
C SER A 322 -26.37 3.77 -5.56
N PHE A 323 -26.19 2.59 -6.14
CA PHE A 323 -25.39 2.33 -7.34
C PHE A 323 -25.76 0.97 -7.95
N SER A 324 -25.28 0.73 -9.16
CA SER A 324 -25.38 -0.58 -9.82
C SER A 324 -24.04 -1.01 -10.39
N ILE A 325 -23.75 -2.31 -10.38
CA ILE A 325 -22.57 -2.93 -10.98
C ILE A 325 -23.05 -3.85 -12.10
N ARG A 326 -22.40 -3.76 -13.26
CA ARG A 326 -22.73 -4.58 -14.43
C ARG A 326 -22.01 -5.93 -14.37
N LYS A 327 -22.58 -6.91 -15.08
CA LYS A 327 -21.95 -8.23 -15.17
C LYS A 327 -20.59 -8.14 -15.89
N GLY A 328 -19.56 -8.77 -15.31
CA GLY A 328 -18.19 -8.74 -15.83
C GLY A 328 -17.49 -7.40 -15.68
N GLU A 329 -18.04 -6.46 -14.91
CA GLU A 329 -17.39 -5.18 -14.62
C GLU A 329 -16.29 -5.33 -13.55
N MET A 330 -15.23 -4.53 -13.66
CA MET A 330 -14.20 -4.37 -12.66
C MET A 330 -14.26 -2.96 -12.11
N VAL A 331 -14.57 -2.82 -10.81
CA VAL A 331 -14.89 -1.52 -10.20
C VAL A 331 -14.06 -1.34 -8.92
N SER A 332 -13.48 -0.16 -8.73
CA SER A 332 -12.86 0.22 -7.46
C SER A 332 -13.84 0.97 -6.56
N ILE A 333 -13.74 0.72 -5.27
CA ILE A 333 -14.42 1.47 -4.20
C ILE A 333 -13.34 2.21 -3.43
N VAL A 334 -13.34 3.55 -3.55
CA VAL A 334 -12.28 4.40 -3.01
C VAL A 334 -12.83 5.48 -2.08
N GLY A 335 -11.97 6.11 -1.30
CA GLY A 335 -12.31 7.18 -0.37
C GLY A 335 -11.55 7.05 0.94
N ARG A 336 -11.68 8.05 1.80
CA ARG A 336 -10.93 8.11 3.07
C ARG A 336 -11.19 6.93 3.99
N ASN A 337 -10.29 6.70 4.94
CA ASN A 337 -10.48 5.72 5.99
C ASN A 337 -11.72 6.10 6.83
N GLY A 338 -12.55 5.09 7.18
CA GLY A 338 -13.82 5.32 7.88
C GLY A 338 -14.99 5.81 7.02
N ALA A 339 -14.85 5.94 5.70
CA ALA A 339 -15.94 6.38 4.81
C ALA A 339 -17.07 5.34 4.62
N GLY A 340 -16.95 4.15 5.20
CA GLY A 340 -17.97 3.10 5.14
C GLY A 340 -17.73 2.01 4.07
N LYS A 341 -16.59 2.00 3.38
CA LYS A 341 -16.27 1.05 2.29
C LYS A 341 -16.37 -0.42 2.72
N SER A 342 -15.68 -0.82 3.78
CA SER A 342 -15.72 -2.19 4.30
C SER A 342 -17.08 -2.53 4.94
N THR A 343 -17.82 -1.53 5.47
CA THR A 343 -19.19 -1.71 5.95
C THR A 343 -20.15 -2.03 4.79
N LEU A 344 -19.98 -1.34 3.66
CA LEU A 344 -20.74 -1.64 2.44
C LEU A 344 -20.52 -3.09 1.99
N SER A 345 -19.27 -3.56 1.97
CA SER A 345 -18.96 -4.95 1.61
C SER A 345 -19.60 -5.96 2.58
N LYS A 346 -19.57 -5.67 3.88
CA LYS A 346 -20.24 -6.51 4.89
C LYS A 346 -21.75 -6.61 4.66
N LEU A 347 -22.41 -5.51 4.30
CA LEU A 347 -23.83 -5.50 3.97
C LEU A 347 -24.14 -6.29 2.69
N ILE A 348 -23.32 -6.12 1.63
CA ILE A 348 -23.48 -6.87 0.38
C ILE A 348 -23.30 -8.38 0.63
N CYS A 349 -22.34 -8.76 1.47
CA CYS A 349 -22.09 -10.17 1.81
C CYS A 349 -23.07 -10.75 2.87
N GLY A 350 -23.89 -9.89 3.52
CA GLY A 350 -24.85 -10.30 4.53
C GLY A 350 -24.25 -10.56 5.91
N PHE A 351 -23.03 -10.06 6.20
CA PHE A 351 -22.46 -10.06 7.56
C PHE A 351 -23.19 -9.08 8.48
N GLU A 352 -23.76 -8.03 7.89
CA GLU A 352 -24.62 -7.05 8.56
C GLU A 352 -25.95 -6.92 7.79
N SER A 353 -26.99 -6.45 8.47
CA SER A 353 -28.31 -6.18 7.88
C SER A 353 -28.53 -4.67 7.80
N PRO A 354 -28.97 -4.12 6.67
CA PRO A 354 -29.20 -2.68 6.54
C PRO A 354 -30.38 -2.22 7.40
N ASP A 355 -30.33 -0.96 7.86
CA ASP A 355 -31.44 -0.32 8.58
C ASP A 355 -32.59 0.02 7.60
N SER A 356 -32.25 0.37 6.36
CA SER A 356 -33.19 0.61 5.25
C SER A 356 -32.51 0.48 3.90
N GLY A 357 -33.31 0.44 2.84
CA GLY A 357 -32.86 0.23 1.47
C GLY A 357 -32.88 -1.24 1.07
N SER A 358 -32.37 -1.55 -0.11
CA SER A 358 -32.36 -2.91 -0.66
C SER A 358 -31.08 -3.22 -1.42
N ILE A 359 -30.75 -4.51 -1.48
CA ILE A 359 -29.65 -5.07 -2.28
C ILE A 359 -30.24 -6.16 -3.15
N SER A 360 -30.05 -6.03 -4.48
CA SER A 360 -30.51 -7.03 -5.45
C SER A 360 -29.34 -7.61 -6.22
N LEU A 361 -29.41 -8.89 -6.54
CA LEU A 361 -28.44 -9.58 -7.37
C LEU A 361 -29.19 -10.27 -8.52
N ASP A 362 -28.83 -9.92 -9.76
CA ASP A 362 -29.47 -10.43 -10.98
C ASP A 362 -31.00 -10.23 -10.95
N GLY A 363 -31.43 -9.02 -10.53
CA GLY A 363 -32.84 -8.63 -10.41
C GLY A 363 -33.59 -9.21 -9.20
N ARG A 364 -32.98 -10.12 -8.42
CA ARG A 364 -33.57 -10.69 -7.23
C ARG A 364 -33.13 -9.93 -5.99
N ASP A 365 -34.07 -9.52 -5.13
CA ASP A 365 -33.78 -8.96 -3.83
C ASP A 365 -33.14 -10.02 -2.91
N ILE A 366 -31.95 -9.72 -2.40
CA ILE A 366 -31.17 -10.55 -1.48
C ILE A 366 -31.02 -9.93 -0.09
N THR A 367 -31.70 -8.81 0.17
CA THR A 367 -31.55 -8.05 1.43
C THR A 367 -31.77 -8.91 2.67
N GLY A 368 -32.75 -9.81 2.64
CA GLY A 368 -33.05 -10.75 3.72
C GLY A 368 -32.32 -12.09 3.66
N ASP A 369 -31.49 -12.33 2.64
CA ASP A 369 -30.76 -13.60 2.49
C ASP A 369 -29.65 -13.73 3.53
N THR A 370 -29.48 -14.94 4.06
CA THR A 370 -28.39 -15.29 4.97
C THR A 370 -27.03 -15.30 4.28
N ILE A 371 -25.94 -15.21 5.05
CA ILE A 371 -24.56 -15.34 4.54
C ILE A 371 -24.42 -16.59 3.67
N ARG A 372 -24.95 -17.75 4.11
CA ARG A 372 -24.86 -19.01 3.38
C ARG A 372 -25.55 -18.94 2.01
N GLN A 373 -26.69 -18.28 1.91
CA GLN A 373 -27.43 -18.12 0.65
C GLN A 373 -26.67 -17.19 -0.33
N ARG A 374 -25.98 -16.16 0.20
CA ARG A 374 -25.18 -15.24 -0.63
C ARG A 374 -23.82 -15.81 -1.03
N ALA A 375 -23.18 -16.63 -0.18
CA ALA A 375 -21.82 -17.13 -0.36
C ALA A 375 -21.59 -17.92 -1.67
N GLY A 376 -22.64 -18.55 -2.22
CA GLY A 376 -22.56 -19.21 -3.54
C GLY A 376 -22.52 -18.26 -4.73
N ARG A 377 -22.85 -16.98 -4.52
CA ARG A 377 -22.93 -15.96 -5.60
C ARG A 377 -22.05 -14.74 -5.36
N ILE A 378 -21.77 -14.41 -4.10
CA ILE A 378 -20.94 -13.27 -3.71
C ILE A 378 -19.80 -13.78 -2.83
N GLY A 379 -18.58 -13.62 -3.31
CA GLY A 379 -17.37 -13.96 -2.58
C GLY A 379 -16.74 -12.73 -1.92
N TYR A 380 -16.17 -12.89 -0.72
CA TYR A 380 -15.43 -11.83 -0.03
C TYR A 380 -14.03 -12.30 0.35
N VAL A 381 -13.04 -11.52 -0.03
CA VAL A 381 -11.62 -11.77 0.28
C VAL A 381 -11.10 -10.65 1.15
N MET A 382 -10.71 -10.99 2.38
CA MET A 382 -10.20 -10.03 3.36
C MET A 382 -8.79 -9.54 3.02
N GLN A 383 -8.41 -8.40 3.57
CA GLN A 383 -7.09 -7.81 3.41
C GLN A 383 -5.96 -8.77 3.84
N ASN A 384 -6.04 -9.33 5.04
CA ASN A 384 -5.04 -10.26 5.56
C ASN A 384 -5.46 -11.73 5.31
N PRO A 385 -4.75 -12.49 4.46
CA PRO A 385 -5.08 -13.88 4.18
C PRO A 385 -5.01 -14.77 5.41
N ASN A 386 -4.17 -14.48 6.40
CA ASN A 386 -4.04 -15.28 7.61
C ASN A 386 -5.31 -15.23 8.49
N GLN A 387 -6.19 -14.24 8.32
CA GLN A 387 -7.47 -14.17 9.00
C GLN A 387 -8.56 -15.03 8.35
N MET A 388 -8.36 -15.44 7.10
CA MET A 388 -9.29 -16.30 6.36
C MET A 388 -8.90 -17.77 6.42
N ILE A 389 -7.59 -18.04 6.35
CA ILE A 389 -7.06 -19.41 6.27
C ILE A 389 -7.27 -20.12 7.60
N SER A 390 -7.98 -21.24 7.57
CA SER A 390 -8.34 -22.06 8.73
C SER A 390 -7.78 -23.47 8.68
N LYS A 391 -7.41 -23.99 7.50
CA LYS A 391 -6.86 -25.32 7.31
C LYS A 391 -5.35 -25.30 7.16
N THR A 392 -4.73 -26.41 7.48
CA THR A 392 -3.27 -26.57 7.37
C THR A 392 -2.82 -26.91 5.96
N MET A 393 -3.67 -27.57 5.16
CA MET A 393 -3.36 -27.98 3.80
C MET A 393 -4.11 -27.13 2.78
N ILE A 394 -3.46 -26.84 1.64
CA ILE A 394 -4.02 -26.00 0.58
C ILE A 394 -5.29 -26.62 0.00
N PHE A 395 -5.29 -27.92 -0.29
CA PHE A 395 -6.45 -28.59 -0.84
C PHE A 395 -7.66 -28.47 0.10
N ASP A 396 -7.45 -28.72 1.40
CA ASP A 396 -8.51 -28.71 2.42
C ASP A 396 -9.08 -27.31 2.62
N GLU A 397 -8.25 -26.28 2.52
CA GLU A 397 -8.67 -24.88 2.61
C GLU A 397 -9.57 -24.51 1.43
N VAL A 398 -9.23 -24.88 0.22
CA VAL A 398 -10.03 -24.59 -0.98
C VAL A 398 -11.31 -25.43 -1.01
N ALA A 399 -11.28 -26.66 -0.51
CA ALA A 399 -12.44 -27.55 -0.42
C ALA A 399 -13.43 -27.14 0.68
N LEU A 400 -13.01 -26.33 1.67
CA LEU A 400 -13.79 -26.05 2.89
C LEU A 400 -15.20 -25.55 2.59
N GLY A 401 -15.34 -24.59 1.70
CA GLY A 401 -16.64 -24.02 1.33
C GLY A 401 -17.57 -25.01 0.59
N LEU A 402 -16.99 -26.03 -0.04
CA LEU A 402 -17.73 -27.03 -0.80
C LEU A 402 -18.26 -28.19 0.09
N ALA A 403 -17.79 -28.32 1.31
CA ALA A 403 -18.15 -29.43 2.22
C ALA A 403 -19.67 -29.56 2.48
N HIS A 404 -20.43 -28.47 2.25
CA HIS A 404 -21.89 -28.44 2.44
C HIS A 404 -22.66 -28.09 1.16
N SER A 405 -22.05 -28.23 0.00
CA SER A 405 -22.67 -27.92 -1.30
C SER A 405 -23.58 -29.05 -1.83
N GLY A 406 -23.52 -30.24 -1.23
CA GLY A 406 -24.22 -31.43 -1.71
C GLY A 406 -23.53 -32.14 -2.88
N LEU A 407 -22.34 -31.72 -3.25
CA LEU A 407 -21.49 -32.38 -4.23
C LEU A 407 -20.86 -33.64 -3.67
N SER A 408 -20.59 -34.63 -4.54
CA SER A 408 -19.79 -35.81 -4.19
C SER A 408 -18.32 -35.46 -3.96
N ASP A 409 -17.60 -36.31 -3.26
CA ASP A 409 -16.15 -36.12 -3.01
C ASP A 409 -15.35 -36.00 -4.31
N GLU A 410 -15.79 -36.68 -5.37
CA GLU A 410 -15.16 -36.66 -6.69
C GLU A 410 -15.38 -35.32 -7.40
N GLU A 411 -16.60 -34.78 -7.37
CA GLU A 411 -16.94 -33.46 -7.90
C GLU A 411 -16.24 -32.33 -7.12
N ILE A 412 -16.13 -32.47 -5.79
CA ILE A 412 -15.37 -31.53 -4.96
C ILE A 412 -13.89 -31.54 -5.36
N ARG A 413 -13.29 -32.74 -5.53
CA ARG A 413 -11.90 -32.86 -5.94
C ARG A 413 -11.65 -32.21 -7.30
N GLU A 414 -12.46 -32.51 -8.30
CA GLU A 414 -12.34 -31.95 -9.65
C GLU A 414 -12.44 -30.42 -9.60
N ARG A 415 -13.42 -29.89 -8.89
CA ARG A 415 -13.64 -28.44 -8.77
C ARG A 415 -12.50 -27.72 -8.04
N VAL A 416 -11.95 -28.33 -6.97
CA VAL A 416 -10.80 -27.79 -6.25
C VAL A 416 -9.56 -27.81 -7.14
N GLU A 417 -9.30 -28.92 -7.85
CA GLU A 417 -8.13 -29.02 -8.72
C GLU A 417 -8.19 -28.01 -9.88
N ASP A 418 -9.35 -27.83 -10.49
CA ASP A 418 -9.54 -26.86 -11.57
C ASP A 418 -9.39 -25.42 -11.05
N THR A 419 -9.94 -25.12 -9.88
CA THR A 419 -9.74 -23.82 -9.24
C THR A 419 -8.26 -23.58 -8.92
N LEU A 420 -7.55 -24.56 -8.41
CA LEU A 420 -6.11 -24.46 -8.14
C LEU A 420 -5.28 -24.29 -9.41
N LYS A 421 -5.68 -24.89 -10.54
CA LYS A 421 -5.06 -24.65 -11.87
C LYS A 421 -5.26 -23.21 -12.30
N ILE A 422 -6.49 -22.69 -12.19
CA ILE A 422 -6.82 -21.29 -12.50
C ILE A 422 -5.96 -20.34 -11.66
N CYS A 423 -5.79 -20.63 -10.36
CA CYS A 423 -5.03 -19.79 -9.43
C CYS A 423 -3.50 -20.01 -9.50
N GLY A 424 -3.00 -20.90 -10.37
CA GLY A 424 -1.58 -21.22 -10.47
C GLY A 424 -1.01 -21.95 -9.24
N LEU A 425 -1.87 -22.58 -8.45
CA LEU A 425 -1.51 -23.25 -7.19
C LEU A 425 -1.52 -24.78 -7.28
N TYR A 426 -1.90 -25.35 -8.43
CA TYR A 426 -2.03 -26.81 -8.61
C TYR A 426 -0.75 -27.60 -8.26
N PRO A 427 0.47 -27.12 -8.58
CA PRO A 427 1.70 -27.83 -8.16
C PRO A 427 1.86 -27.93 -6.64
N PHE A 428 1.26 -27.01 -5.88
CA PHE A 428 1.36 -26.91 -4.43
C PHE A 428 0.16 -27.53 -3.69
N ARG A 429 -0.80 -28.16 -4.39
CA ARG A 429 -2.08 -28.62 -3.83
C ARG A 429 -1.97 -29.50 -2.57
N ASN A 430 -0.89 -30.26 -2.46
CA ASN A 430 -0.61 -31.16 -1.33
C ASN A 430 0.36 -30.54 -0.30
N TRP A 431 0.64 -29.24 -0.40
CA TRP A 431 1.56 -28.56 0.50
C TRP A 431 0.81 -27.94 1.69
N PRO A 432 1.49 -27.80 2.84
CA PRO A 432 0.94 -27.01 3.92
C PRO A 432 0.93 -25.53 3.56
N VAL A 433 -0.13 -24.81 3.99
CA VAL A 433 -0.29 -23.38 3.74
C VAL A 433 0.86 -22.56 4.37
N SER A 434 1.44 -23.05 5.45
CA SER A 434 2.59 -22.42 6.13
C SER A 434 3.84 -22.29 5.25
N ALA A 435 3.98 -23.15 4.23
CA ALA A 435 5.11 -23.13 3.31
C ALA A 435 4.98 -22.07 2.20
N LEU A 436 3.83 -21.39 2.10
CA LEU A 436 3.54 -20.43 1.05
C LEU A 436 4.00 -19.01 1.41
N SER A 437 4.42 -18.25 0.38
CA SER A 437 4.59 -16.81 0.48
C SER A 437 3.28 -16.10 0.75
N PHE A 438 3.32 -14.84 1.19
CA PHE A 438 2.13 -14.04 1.44
C PHE A 438 1.24 -13.91 0.19
N GLY A 439 1.83 -13.64 -0.99
CA GLY A 439 1.11 -13.56 -2.26
C GLY A 439 0.46 -14.90 -2.67
N GLN A 440 1.14 -16.02 -2.42
CA GLN A 440 0.55 -17.35 -2.64
C GLN A 440 -0.60 -17.63 -1.66
N LYS A 441 -0.48 -17.25 -0.39
CA LYS A 441 -1.58 -17.35 0.59
C LYS A 441 -2.78 -16.51 0.15
N LYS A 442 -2.56 -15.32 -0.40
CA LYS A 442 -3.63 -14.48 -0.96
C LYS A 442 -4.33 -15.20 -2.12
N ARG A 443 -3.59 -15.85 -3.01
CA ARG A 443 -4.18 -16.68 -4.08
C ARG A 443 -4.97 -17.88 -3.52
N VAL A 444 -4.54 -18.48 -2.40
CA VAL A 444 -5.32 -19.55 -1.73
C VAL A 444 -6.65 -19.01 -1.22
N THR A 445 -6.68 -17.84 -0.58
CA THR A 445 -7.95 -17.23 -0.13
C THR A 445 -8.88 -16.87 -1.28
N ILE A 446 -8.33 -16.41 -2.41
CA ILE A 446 -9.12 -16.20 -3.63
C ILE A 446 -9.63 -17.54 -4.18
N ALA A 447 -8.80 -18.58 -4.19
CA ALA A 447 -9.19 -19.90 -4.67
C ALA A 447 -10.31 -20.53 -3.83
N SER A 448 -10.26 -20.40 -2.48
CA SER A 448 -11.32 -20.91 -1.60
C SER A 448 -12.68 -20.24 -1.85
N VAL A 449 -12.66 -18.95 -2.18
CA VAL A 449 -13.87 -18.21 -2.58
C VAL A 449 -14.31 -18.59 -4.00
N LEU A 450 -13.37 -18.64 -4.95
CA LEU A 450 -13.65 -18.93 -6.36
C LEU A 450 -14.21 -20.34 -6.58
N ALA A 451 -13.80 -21.31 -5.75
CA ALA A 451 -14.32 -22.68 -5.79
C ALA A 451 -15.85 -22.76 -5.62
N LEU A 452 -16.45 -21.79 -4.94
CA LEU A 452 -17.91 -21.69 -4.80
C LEU A 452 -18.61 -21.24 -6.11
N GLY A 453 -17.87 -20.68 -7.06
CA GLY A 453 -18.39 -20.20 -8.36
C GLY A 453 -19.18 -18.89 -8.25
N PRO A 454 -18.65 -17.85 -7.54
CA PRO A 454 -19.39 -16.62 -7.34
C PRO A 454 -19.53 -15.81 -8.65
N ASP A 455 -20.65 -15.09 -8.78
CA ASP A 455 -20.87 -14.11 -9.85
C ASP A 455 -20.07 -12.81 -9.59
N VAL A 456 -19.91 -12.47 -8.31
CA VAL A 456 -19.23 -11.26 -7.82
C VAL A 456 -18.17 -11.64 -6.79
N ILE A 457 -16.95 -11.12 -6.94
CA ILE A 457 -15.90 -11.20 -5.92
C ILE A 457 -15.60 -9.79 -5.42
N ILE A 458 -15.67 -9.61 -4.09
CA ILE A 458 -15.28 -8.38 -3.40
C ILE A 458 -13.93 -8.62 -2.74
N LEU A 459 -12.94 -7.78 -3.05
CA LEU A 459 -11.61 -7.85 -2.47
C LEU A 459 -11.35 -6.60 -1.64
N ASP A 460 -10.97 -6.80 -0.38
CA ASP A 460 -10.58 -5.72 0.53
C ASP A 460 -9.05 -5.60 0.49
N GLU A 461 -8.54 -4.47 -0.04
CA GLU A 461 -7.11 -4.17 -0.19
C GLU A 461 -6.28 -5.35 -0.76
N PRO A 462 -6.54 -5.77 -2.00
CA PRO A 462 -5.93 -7.00 -2.55
C PRO A 462 -4.41 -6.93 -2.66
N THR A 463 -3.84 -5.73 -2.77
CA THR A 463 -2.41 -5.47 -3.01
C THR A 463 -1.69 -4.84 -1.82
N ALA A 464 -2.36 -4.68 -0.67
CA ALA A 464 -1.76 -4.05 0.51
C ALA A 464 -0.47 -4.77 0.95
N GLY A 465 0.59 -3.99 1.18
CA GLY A 465 1.89 -4.52 1.63
C GLY A 465 2.62 -5.36 0.56
N GLN A 466 2.27 -5.22 -0.72
CA GLN A 466 2.95 -5.91 -1.82
C GLN A 466 3.87 -4.96 -2.58
N ASP A 467 5.03 -5.46 -3.01
CA ASP A 467 5.86 -4.78 -3.98
C ASP A 467 5.22 -4.81 -5.38
N PHE A 468 5.77 -4.04 -6.31
CA PHE A 468 5.22 -3.89 -7.65
C PHE A 468 5.13 -5.21 -8.44
N ARG A 469 6.07 -6.12 -8.25
CA ARG A 469 6.06 -7.43 -8.93
C ARG A 469 4.89 -8.29 -8.45
N HIS A 470 4.76 -8.47 -7.13
CA HIS A 470 3.67 -9.25 -6.54
C HIS A 470 2.30 -8.58 -6.75
N TYR A 471 2.26 -7.24 -6.67
CA TYR A 471 1.10 -6.44 -7.03
C TYR A 471 0.63 -6.78 -8.46
N THR A 472 1.54 -6.69 -9.44
CA THR A 472 1.22 -6.97 -10.84
C THR A 472 0.73 -8.41 -11.03
N GLU A 473 1.39 -9.39 -10.39
CA GLU A 473 0.97 -10.80 -10.46
C GLU A 473 -0.46 -11.02 -9.95
N ILE A 474 -0.84 -10.38 -8.83
CA ILE A 474 -2.20 -10.49 -8.28
C ILE A 474 -3.21 -9.81 -9.21
N MET A 475 -2.89 -8.63 -9.70
CA MET A 475 -3.82 -7.87 -10.53
C MET A 475 -4.02 -8.48 -11.91
N GLU A 476 -2.98 -9.01 -12.54
CA GLU A 476 -3.11 -9.74 -13.81
C GLU A 476 -3.91 -11.04 -13.62
N PHE A 477 -3.74 -11.71 -12.50
CA PHE A 477 -4.57 -12.85 -12.15
C PHE A 477 -6.05 -12.45 -11.99
N LEU A 478 -6.37 -11.37 -11.29
CA LEU A 478 -7.75 -10.87 -11.14
C LEU A 478 -8.34 -10.43 -12.47
N ARG A 479 -7.55 -9.79 -13.34
CA ARG A 479 -7.95 -9.46 -14.71
C ARG A 479 -8.30 -10.71 -15.52
N GLY A 480 -7.51 -11.77 -15.40
CA GLY A 480 -7.79 -13.06 -16.03
C GLY A 480 -9.09 -13.70 -15.54
N LEU A 481 -9.45 -13.54 -14.26
CA LEU A 481 -10.75 -13.97 -13.72
C LEU A 481 -11.90 -13.12 -14.29
N ASN A 482 -11.71 -11.81 -14.36
CA ASN A 482 -12.70 -10.89 -14.92
C ASN A 482 -12.98 -11.18 -16.39
N GLN A 483 -11.96 -11.43 -17.21
CA GLN A 483 -12.10 -11.84 -18.61
C GLN A 483 -12.89 -13.15 -18.79
N ARG A 484 -12.95 -13.99 -17.76
CA ARG A 484 -13.79 -15.21 -17.71
C ARG A 484 -15.24 -14.94 -17.26
N GLY A 485 -15.59 -13.67 -17.06
CA GLY A 485 -16.94 -13.21 -16.72
C GLY A 485 -17.21 -13.00 -15.24
N VAL A 486 -16.20 -13.13 -14.36
CA VAL A 486 -16.34 -12.82 -12.93
C VAL A 486 -16.38 -11.30 -12.75
N THR A 487 -17.38 -10.80 -12.05
CA THR A 487 -17.47 -9.38 -11.66
C THR A 487 -16.58 -9.12 -10.46
N VAL A 488 -15.77 -8.07 -10.51
CA VAL A 488 -14.76 -7.79 -9.47
C VAL A 488 -14.98 -6.41 -8.86
N LEU A 489 -15.18 -6.36 -7.54
CA LEU A 489 -15.21 -5.12 -6.76
C LEU A 489 -13.97 -5.07 -5.88
N MET A 490 -13.21 -3.98 -5.95
CA MET A 490 -12.00 -3.80 -5.15
C MET A 490 -12.11 -2.59 -4.27
N ILE A 491 -12.03 -2.78 -2.96
CA ILE A 491 -11.78 -1.68 -2.03
C ILE A 491 -10.28 -1.44 -2.04
N THR A 492 -9.85 -0.20 -2.33
CA THR A 492 -8.43 0.11 -2.36
C THR A 492 -8.12 1.56 -2.01
N HIS A 493 -6.93 1.78 -1.47
CA HIS A 493 -6.27 3.07 -1.31
C HIS A 493 -5.16 3.29 -2.35
N ASP A 494 -4.89 2.29 -3.19
CA ASP A 494 -3.88 2.38 -4.22
C ASP A 494 -4.46 3.04 -5.48
N MET A 495 -4.07 4.30 -5.72
CA MET A 495 -4.51 5.08 -6.88
C MET A 495 -3.94 4.53 -8.20
N HIS A 496 -2.79 3.87 -8.16
CA HIS A 496 -2.23 3.20 -9.35
C HIS A 496 -3.08 2.00 -9.74
N LEU A 497 -3.51 1.17 -8.75
CA LEU A 497 -4.42 0.07 -8.98
C LEU A 497 -5.73 0.57 -9.62
N MET A 498 -6.30 1.63 -9.05
CA MET A 498 -7.52 2.22 -9.58
C MET A 498 -7.34 2.65 -11.04
N LEU A 499 -6.26 3.37 -11.38
CA LEU A 499 -5.99 3.82 -12.74
C LEU A 499 -5.76 2.67 -13.72
N GLU A 500 -4.92 1.70 -13.36
CA GLU A 500 -4.44 0.68 -14.29
C GLU A 500 -5.45 -0.44 -14.56
N TYR A 501 -6.28 -0.78 -13.58
CA TYR A 501 -7.09 -2.00 -13.63
C TYR A 501 -8.60 -1.76 -13.57
N THR A 502 -9.06 -0.61 -13.07
CA THR A 502 -10.50 -0.38 -12.94
C THR A 502 -10.97 0.77 -13.82
N PRO A 503 -11.82 0.49 -14.82
CA PRO A 503 -12.36 1.54 -15.70
C PRO A 503 -13.31 2.49 -14.97
N ARG A 504 -13.84 2.10 -13.81
CA ARG A 504 -14.83 2.84 -13.03
C ARG A 504 -14.53 2.81 -11.55
N ALA A 505 -14.79 3.92 -10.87
CA ALA A 505 -14.58 4.10 -9.44
C ALA A 505 -15.83 4.65 -8.76
N LEU A 506 -16.21 4.02 -7.64
CA LEU A 506 -17.22 4.50 -6.70
C LEU A 506 -16.50 5.23 -5.56
N VAL A 507 -16.72 6.54 -5.46
CA VAL A 507 -16.02 7.39 -4.50
C VAL A 507 -16.89 7.65 -3.27
N PHE A 508 -16.38 7.26 -2.10
CA PHE A 508 -17.08 7.38 -0.83
C PHE A 508 -16.48 8.47 0.06
N SER A 509 -17.35 9.27 0.67
CA SER A 509 -16.99 10.20 1.73
C SER A 509 -18.14 10.31 2.75
N ASP A 510 -17.81 10.30 4.04
CA ASP A 510 -18.77 10.48 5.15
C ASP A 510 -20.02 9.60 5.08
N GLY A 511 -19.84 8.35 4.63
CA GLY A 511 -20.92 7.36 4.48
C GLY A 511 -21.81 7.55 3.26
N ARG A 512 -21.41 8.38 2.30
CA ARG A 512 -22.16 8.65 1.06
C ARG A 512 -21.34 8.29 -0.17
N LEU A 513 -21.99 7.84 -1.21
CA LEU A 513 -21.43 7.81 -2.56
C LEU A 513 -21.46 9.23 -3.11
N ILE A 514 -20.29 9.83 -3.35
CA ILE A 514 -20.17 11.22 -3.80
C ILE A 514 -19.82 11.33 -5.29
N ALA A 515 -19.31 10.26 -5.90
CA ALA A 515 -19.11 10.17 -7.35
C ALA A 515 -19.10 8.71 -7.81
N ASP A 516 -19.49 8.52 -9.05
CA ASP A 516 -19.50 7.28 -9.81
C ASP A 516 -19.04 7.62 -11.24
N ARG A 517 -17.72 7.50 -11.48
CA ARG A 517 -17.05 7.99 -12.70
C ARG A 517 -15.88 7.08 -13.08
N SER A 518 -15.27 7.37 -14.22
CA SER A 518 -14.01 6.73 -14.60
C SER A 518 -12.88 7.10 -13.62
N ALA A 519 -11.89 6.20 -13.49
CA ALA A 519 -10.72 6.45 -12.64
C ALA A 519 -9.97 7.73 -13.07
N ALA A 520 -9.84 7.97 -14.37
CA ALA A 520 -9.21 9.18 -14.91
C ALA A 520 -9.94 10.45 -14.50
N GLU A 521 -11.29 10.50 -14.62
CA GLU A 521 -12.07 11.65 -14.19
C GLU A 521 -11.96 11.91 -12.67
N VAL A 522 -11.98 10.84 -11.86
CA VAL A 522 -11.86 10.96 -10.40
C VAL A 522 -10.53 11.58 -10.00
N LEU A 523 -9.41 11.13 -10.59
CA LEU A 523 -8.06 11.59 -10.21
C LEU A 523 -7.62 12.89 -10.93
N CYS A 524 -8.50 13.46 -11.75
CA CYS A 524 -8.33 14.77 -12.37
C CYS A 524 -9.29 15.84 -11.81
N ASP A 525 -10.12 15.51 -10.81
CA ASP A 525 -11.07 16.44 -10.16
C ASP A 525 -10.55 16.85 -8.77
N PRO A 526 -9.94 18.05 -8.60
CA PRO A 526 -9.34 18.47 -7.33
C PRO A 526 -10.35 18.59 -6.18
N GLU A 527 -11.61 18.95 -6.46
CA GLU A 527 -12.65 19.05 -5.44
C GLU A 527 -13.02 17.67 -4.90
N LEU A 528 -13.19 16.72 -5.79
CA LEU A 528 -13.50 15.34 -5.45
C LEU A 528 -12.35 14.66 -4.68
N ILE A 529 -11.10 14.90 -5.12
CA ILE A 529 -9.88 14.42 -4.47
C ILE A 529 -9.81 14.92 -3.03
N ALA A 530 -10.01 16.21 -2.81
CA ALA A 530 -9.98 16.80 -1.46
C ALA A 530 -11.08 16.22 -0.56
N ARG A 531 -12.31 16.05 -1.07
CA ARG A 531 -13.45 15.50 -0.30
C ARG A 531 -13.30 14.03 0.05
N ALA A 532 -12.65 13.26 -0.81
CA ALA A 532 -12.49 11.82 -0.66
C ALA A 532 -11.15 11.41 -0.03
N ALA A 533 -10.29 12.38 0.33
CA ALA A 533 -8.91 12.17 0.81
C ALA A 533 -8.07 11.29 -0.15
N LEU A 534 -8.22 11.52 -1.45
CA LEU A 534 -7.43 10.90 -2.51
C LEU A 534 -6.18 11.75 -2.81
N LYS A 535 -5.40 11.32 -3.79
CA LYS A 535 -4.20 12.02 -4.29
C LYS A 535 -4.35 12.22 -5.81
N GLU A 536 -3.98 13.39 -6.30
CA GLU A 536 -3.85 13.64 -7.73
C GLU A 536 -2.85 12.68 -8.36
N THR A 537 -3.12 12.25 -9.57
CA THR A 537 -2.12 11.53 -10.36
C THR A 537 -1.09 12.51 -10.92
N SER A 538 0.19 12.13 -10.93
CA SER A 538 1.25 12.93 -11.56
C SER A 538 1.06 13.13 -13.06
N LEU A 539 0.25 12.29 -13.69
CA LEU A 539 -0.18 12.46 -15.08
C LEU A 539 -1.06 13.70 -15.28
N PHE A 540 -1.87 14.07 -14.28
CA PHE A 540 -2.66 15.31 -14.31
C PHE A 540 -1.75 16.54 -14.35
N THR A 541 -0.72 16.56 -13.50
CA THR A 541 0.28 17.62 -13.48
C THR A 541 1.01 17.72 -14.82
N LEU A 542 1.43 16.58 -15.38
CA LEU A 542 2.10 16.52 -16.69
C LEU A 542 1.19 17.02 -17.83
N ALA A 543 -0.08 16.63 -17.84
CA ALA A 543 -1.05 17.10 -18.84
C ALA A 543 -1.17 18.62 -18.82
N ASN A 544 -1.32 19.22 -17.63
CA ASN A 544 -1.41 20.67 -17.44
C ASN A 544 -0.13 21.38 -17.89
N ASP A 545 1.07 20.87 -17.55
CA ASP A 545 2.35 21.44 -17.99
C ASP A 545 2.53 21.39 -19.51
N CYS A 546 2.00 20.36 -20.18
CA CYS A 546 1.99 20.23 -21.62
C CYS A 546 0.85 20.98 -22.32
N GLY A 547 -0.07 21.63 -21.57
CA GLY A 547 -1.21 22.34 -22.13
C GLY A 547 -2.24 21.42 -22.79
N ILE A 548 -2.40 20.19 -22.32
CA ILE A 548 -3.34 19.21 -22.84
C ILE A 548 -4.67 19.34 -22.10
N ALA A 549 -5.75 19.55 -22.83
CA ALA A 549 -7.11 19.63 -22.30
C ALA A 549 -8.05 18.80 -23.15
N PRO A 550 -8.96 18.01 -22.52
CA PRO A 550 -9.11 17.87 -21.08
C PRO A 550 -8.06 16.87 -20.50
N PRO A 551 -7.53 17.10 -19.28
CA PRO A 551 -6.45 16.30 -18.72
C PRO A 551 -6.83 14.83 -18.46
N GLU A 552 -8.10 14.53 -18.14
CA GLU A 552 -8.60 13.17 -17.96
C GLU A 552 -8.47 12.32 -19.24
N ALA A 553 -8.56 12.94 -20.41
CA ALA A 553 -8.36 12.24 -21.68
C ALA A 553 -6.87 11.85 -21.88
N PHE A 554 -5.93 12.65 -21.40
CA PHE A 554 -4.51 12.30 -21.40
C PHE A 554 -4.23 11.14 -20.44
N VAL A 555 -4.81 11.18 -19.24
CA VAL A 555 -4.69 10.09 -18.26
C VAL A 555 -5.28 8.80 -18.82
N GLN A 556 -6.44 8.86 -19.47
CA GLN A 556 -7.06 7.69 -20.13
C GLN A 556 -6.17 7.15 -21.26
N ARG A 557 -5.60 8.02 -22.09
CA ARG A 557 -4.65 7.63 -23.13
C ARG A 557 -3.44 6.88 -22.57
N PHE A 558 -2.90 7.36 -21.45
CA PHE A 558 -1.79 6.69 -20.78
C PHE A 558 -2.19 5.28 -20.34
N ILE A 559 -3.34 5.13 -19.66
CA ILE A 559 -3.85 3.84 -19.19
C ILE A 559 -3.95 2.84 -20.33
N ASP A 560 -4.55 3.26 -21.44
CA ASP A 560 -4.79 2.38 -22.60
C ASP A 560 -3.47 1.97 -23.25
N PHE A 561 -2.55 2.91 -23.43
CA PHE A 561 -1.25 2.64 -24.04
C PHE A 561 -0.37 1.76 -23.14
N ASP A 562 -0.33 2.04 -21.84
CA ASP A 562 0.43 1.23 -20.87
C ASP A 562 -0.08 -0.22 -20.86
N ARG A 563 -1.39 -0.41 -20.97
CA ARG A 563 -2.02 -1.72 -21.11
C ARG A 563 -1.57 -2.43 -22.40
N GLU A 564 -1.60 -1.74 -23.53
CA GLU A 564 -1.13 -2.27 -24.81
C GLU A 564 0.34 -2.70 -24.74
N VAL A 565 1.22 -1.88 -24.15
CA VAL A 565 2.64 -2.18 -23.99
C VAL A 565 2.84 -3.44 -23.14
N ARG A 566 2.12 -3.57 -22.03
CA ARG A 566 2.20 -4.77 -21.17
C ARG A 566 1.69 -6.04 -21.86
N GLU A 567 0.68 -5.94 -22.72
CA GLU A 567 0.13 -7.09 -23.45
C GLU A 567 1.06 -7.56 -24.59
N HIS A 568 1.74 -6.63 -25.27
CA HIS A 568 2.62 -6.95 -26.41
C HIS A 568 4.08 -7.17 -26.03
N GLY A 569 4.49 -6.72 -24.86
CA GLY A 569 5.87 -6.87 -24.34
C GLY A 569 6.13 -8.21 -23.62
N ARG A 570 5.16 -9.14 -23.66
CA ARG A 570 5.28 -10.49 -23.08
C ARG A 570 5.62 -11.54 -24.09
#